data_0152ee9594a2accccc632fbadfad8dac
#
_entry.id   0152ee9594a2accccc632fbadfad8dac
#
_cell.length_a   1.000
_cell.length_b   1.000
_cell.length_c   1.000
_cell.angle_alpha   90.00
_cell.angle_beta   90.00
_cell.angle_gamma   90.00
#
_symmetry.space_group_name_H-M   'P 1'
#
loop_
_entity.id
_entity.type
_entity.pdbx_description
1 polymer ?
#
loop_
_entity_poly.entity_id
_entity_poly.type
_entity_poly.pdbx_seq_one_letter_code
_entity_poly.pdbx_strand_id
1 'polypeptide(L)'
;DAIVKEGLHEKCSFAVQTRADNLYEDILPAMKRANFKTVALGMETGIERIAKEINKDQTVAIHLEKIALLKKYGIGVTLMMIYGFPTETPEERIETFRVIKNADVGFVKFNNLIPYPGTLIYENAKNAGKLHIEPGWRNFNSTLSITRSIFSKTPLPYVPDGTTEIELKMAIIKRNLLYYFQWKIIKKILTRDKGLGWVELPPMWYLRPREVFALLGMTLVCITNLLFSFSPAWAANLFSSFIKHDTALHPPKDIKAFSRIFKMKAAPSMEPKS
;
A
#
# COMPACT_ATOMS: atom_id res chain seq x y z
N ASP A 1 26.99 1.06 11.03
CA ASP A 1 28.05 0.76 12.02
C ASP A 1 27.66 1.22 13.44
N ALA A 2 27.04 2.42 13.65
CA ALA A 2 26.63 2.88 14.98
C ALA A 2 25.70 1.89 15.70
N ILE A 3 24.70 1.33 15.01
CA ILE A 3 23.77 0.32 15.56
C ILE A 3 24.52 -0.88 16.12
N VAL A 4 25.55 -1.35 15.44
CA VAL A 4 26.37 -2.50 15.86
C VAL A 4 27.25 -2.11 17.03
N LYS A 5 27.90 -0.93 16.95
CA LYS A 5 28.77 -0.41 18.01
C LYS A 5 28.03 -0.25 19.36
N GLU A 6 26.78 0.23 19.32
CA GLU A 6 25.94 0.41 20.50
C GLU A 6 25.21 -0.89 20.95
N GLY A 7 25.46 -2.03 20.31
CA GLY A 7 24.84 -3.32 20.64
C GLY A 7 23.33 -3.39 20.40
N LEU A 8 22.76 -2.43 19.64
CA LEU A 8 21.32 -2.37 19.41
C LEU A 8 20.82 -3.51 18.52
N HIS A 9 21.67 -4.03 17.62
CA HIS A 9 21.36 -5.16 16.75
C HIS A 9 21.09 -6.47 17.51
N GLU A 10 21.55 -6.61 18.73
CA GLU A 10 21.28 -7.75 19.60
C GLU A 10 19.91 -7.65 20.28
N LYS A 11 19.46 -6.43 20.52
CA LYS A 11 18.22 -6.14 21.25
C LYS A 11 17.01 -5.92 20.35
N CYS A 12 17.25 -5.47 19.11
CA CYS A 12 16.20 -5.09 18.15
C CYS A 12 16.48 -5.67 16.76
N SER A 13 15.43 -5.89 16.01
CA SER A 13 15.49 -6.03 14.54
C SER A 13 15.00 -4.74 13.90
N PHE A 14 15.48 -4.47 12.68
CA PHE A 14 15.18 -3.25 11.96
C PHE A 14 14.47 -3.56 10.65
N ALA A 15 13.55 -2.67 10.27
CA ALA A 15 12.94 -2.60 8.96
C ALA A 15 13.10 -1.17 8.44
N VAL A 16 13.25 -1.02 7.13
CA VAL A 16 13.36 0.28 6.48
C VAL A 16 12.47 0.31 5.24
N GLN A 17 11.89 1.48 4.98
CA GLN A 17 11.23 1.75 3.70
C GLN A 17 12.12 2.70 2.91
N THR A 18 12.37 2.36 1.64
CA THR A 18 13.23 3.15 0.75
C THR A 18 12.78 3.03 -0.70
N ARG A 19 13.35 3.88 -1.54
CA ARG A 19 13.26 3.77 -3.00
C ARG A 19 14.25 2.70 -3.49
N ALA A 20 13.92 2.01 -4.58
CA ALA A 20 14.78 0.96 -5.13
C ALA A 20 16.13 1.50 -5.64
N ASP A 21 16.15 2.72 -6.21
CA ASP A 21 17.36 3.38 -6.70
C ASP A 21 18.34 3.83 -5.60
N ASN A 22 17.85 3.96 -4.34
CA ASN A 22 18.70 4.26 -3.19
C ASN A 22 19.29 3.01 -2.52
N LEU A 23 19.07 1.84 -3.10
CA LEU A 23 19.54 0.58 -2.55
C LEU A 23 20.78 0.11 -3.32
N TYR A 24 21.93 0.27 -2.72
CA TYR A 24 23.23 -0.14 -3.27
C TYR A 24 23.69 -1.45 -2.64
N GLU A 25 24.41 -2.28 -3.41
CA GLU A 25 24.84 -3.60 -2.94
C GLU A 25 25.84 -3.52 -1.78
N ASP A 26 26.70 -2.54 -1.76
CA ASP A 26 27.75 -2.30 -0.75
C ASP A 26 27.20 -2.06 0.68
N ILE A 27 25.98 -1.51 0.80
CA ILE A 27 25.34 -1.27 2.10
C ILE A 27 24.73 -2.55 2.70
N LEU A 28 24.39 -3.54 1.88
CA LEU A 28 23.63 -4.72 2.34
C LEU A 28 24.37 -5.58 3.37
N PRO A 29 25.70 -5.80 3.29
CA PRO A 29 26.44 -6.46 4.34
C PRO A 29 26.35 -5.74 5.68
N ALA A 30 26.41 -4.39 5.68
CA ALA A 30 26.27 -3.59 6.89
C ALA A 30 24.84 -3.63 7.46
N MET A 31 23.83 -3.58 6.61
CA MET A 31 22.44 -3.78 7.01
C MET A 31 22.22 -5.16 7.65
N LYS A 32 22.81 -6.20 7.08
CA LYS A 32 22.72 -7.57 7.63
C LYS A 32 23.34 -7.67 9.01
N ARG A 33 24.56 -7.11 9.20
CA ARG A 33 25.22 -7.06 10.51
C ARG A 33 24.40 -6.26 11.54
N ALA A 34 23.76 -5.19 11.11
CA ALA A 34 22.92 -4.35 11.96
C ALA A 34 21.51 -4.94 12.21
N ASN A 35 21.26 -6.21 11.82
CA ASN A 35 20.01 -6.93 12.04
C ASN A 35 18.79 -6.35 11.30
N PHE A 36 19.00 -5.76 10.11
CA PHE A 36 17.90 -5.43 9.24
C PHE A 36 17.26 -6.70 8.68
N LYS A 37 15.98 -6.89 8.96
CA LYS A 37 15.21 -8.08 8.53
C LYS A 37 14.44 -7.84 7.24
N THR A 38 14.00 -6.61 7.01
CA THR A 38 13.09 -6.28 5.90
C THR A 38 13.39 -4.93 5.31
N VAL A 39 13.30 -4.86 3.98
CA VAL A 39 13.24 -3.61 3.21
C VAL A 39 11.90 -3.52 2.53
N ALA A 40 11.17 -2.43 2.76
CA ALA A 40 9.94 -2.10 2.06
C ALA A 40 10.26 -1.19 0.86
N LEU A 41 9.83 -1.62 -0.32
CA LEU A 41 10.00 -0.89 -1.58
C LEU A 41 8.63 -0.44 -2.08
N GLY A 42 8.51 0.86 -2.32
CA GLY A 42 7.37 1.41 -3.05
C GLY A 42 7.56 1.15 -4.54
N MET A 43 7.03 0.07 -5.06
CA MET A 43 7.03 -0.20 -6.51
C MET A 43 5.85 0.50 -7.21
N GLU A 44 4.74 0.63 -6.51
CA GLU A 44 3.47 1.27 -6.85
C GLU A 44 2.71 0.57 -7.98
N THR A 45 3.35 0.26 -9.10
CA THR A 45 2.76 -0.39 -10.27
C THR A 45 3.72 -1.38 -10.90
N GLY A 46 3.21 -2.39 -11.60
CA GLY A 46 3.98 -3.30 -12.44
C GLY A 46 3.98 -2.91 -13.92
N ILE A 47 3.47 -1.72 -14.26
CA ILE A 47 3.29 -1.25 -15.64
C ILE A 47 4.21 -0.06 -15.91
N GLU A 48 5.16 -0.24 -16.82
CA GLU A 48 6.15 0.81 -17.17
C GLU A 48 5.52 2.12 -17.63
N ARG A 49 4.40 2.06 -18.37
CA ARG A 49 3.67 3.23 -18.81
C ARG A 49 3.19 4.07 -17.61
N ILE A 50 2.57 3.41 -16.63
CA ILE A 50 2.06 4.08 -15.42
C ILE A 50 3.24 4.57 -14.56
N ALA A 51 4.32 3.79 -14.43
CA ALA A 51 5.50 4.20 -13.68
C ALA A 51 6.08 5.52 -14.23
N LYS A 52 6.14 5.69 -15.55
CA LYS A 52 6.55 6.94 -16.20
C LYS A 52 5.55 8.08 -15.97
N GLU A 53 4.25 7.79 -16.07
CA GLU A 53 3.19 8.78 -15.90
C GLU A 53 3.14 9.39 -14.50
N ILE A 54 3.46 8.60 -13.48
CA ILE A 54 3.53 9.09 -12.10
C ILE A 54 4.88 9.71 -11.73
N ASN A 55 5.72 9.99 -12.73
CA ASN A 55 7.07 10.54 -12.57
C ASN A 55 7.93 9.75 -11.57
N LYS A 56 7.77 8.44 -11.59
CA LYS A 56 8.63 7.56 -10.82
C LYS A 56 9.83 7.22 -11.69
N ASP A 57 10.95 7.88 -11.46
CA ASP A 57 12.23 7.66 -12.18
C ASP A 57 12.81 6.26 -11.95
N GLN A 58 11.95 5.28 -11.69
CA GLN A 58 12.28 3.89 -11.41
C GLN A 58 11.45 2.97 -12.30
N THR A 59 12.13 2.13 -13.04
CA THR A 59 11.49 1.10 -13.88
C THR A 59 11.05 -0.10 -13.04
N VAL A 60 10.13 -0.87 -13.58
CA VAL A 60 9.76 -2.18 -13.02
C VAL A 60 10.99 -3.09 -12.94
N ALA A 61 11.87 -3.04 -13.94
CA ALA A 61 13.11 -3.84 -13.99
C ALA A 61 14.05 -3.53 -12.81
N ILE A 62 14.27 -2.26 -12.47
CA ILE A 62 15.09 -1.87 -11.31
C ILE A 62 14.51 -2.47 -10.03
N HIS A 63 13.20 -2.43 -9.83
CA HIS A 63 12.59 -3.04 -8.64
C HIS A 63 12.83 -4.55 -8.58
N LEU A 64 12.66 -5.26 -9.70
CA LEU A 64 12.90 -6.71 -9.75
C LEU A 64 14.37 -7.06 -9.49
N GLU A 65 15.31 -6.28 -10.02
CA GLU A 65 16.75 -6.41 -9.73
C GLU A 65 17.02 -6.25 -8.23
N LYS A 66 16.51 -5.18 -7.60
CA LYS A 66 16.73 -4.93 -6.17
C LYS A 66 16.05 -5.98 -5.28
N ILE A 67 14.91 -6.52 -5.69
CA ILE A 67 14.29 -7.66 -5.01
C ILE A 67 15.23 -8.88 -5.03
N ALA A 68 15.78 -9.21 -6.20
CA ALA A 68 16.70 -10.33 -6.33
C ALA A 68 17.96 -10.12 -5.48
N LEU A 69 18.47 -8.89 -5.47
CA LEU A 69 19.63 -8.49 -4.68
C LEU A 69 19.39 -8.64 -3.18
N LEU A 70 18.28 -8.13 -2.65
CA LEU A 70 17.91 -8.28 -1.22
C LEU A 70 17.79 -9.74 -0.82
N LYS A 71 17.18 -10.57 -1.68
CA LYS A 71 17.05 -12.02 -1.46
C LYS A 71 18.42 -12.70 -1.40
N LYS A 72 19.37 -12.34 -2.27
CA LYS A 72 20.75 -12.83 -2.25
C LYS A 72 21.41 -12.62 -0.87
N TYR A 73 21.13 -11.48 -0.23
CA TYR A 73 21.64 -11.15 1.12
C TYR A 73 20.76 -11.68 2.26
N GLY A 74 19.69 -12.42 1.96
CA GLY A 74 18.76 -12.96 2.96
C GLY A 74 18.00 -11.87 3.74
N ILE A 75 17.75 -10.74 3.10
CA ILE A 75 16.92 -9.65 3.62
C ILE A 75 15.52 -9.77 3.01
N GLY A 76 14.49 -9.79 3.85
CA GLY A 76 13.11 -9.89 3.42
C GLY A 76 12.66 -8.66 2.65
N VAL A 77 11.72 -8.83 1.73
CA VAL A 77 11.18 -7.74 0.90
C VAL A 77 9.69 -7.58 1.14
N THR A 78 9.28 -6.35 1.36
CA THR A 78 7.88 -5.90 1.33
C THR A 78 7.68 -5.02 0.12
N LEU A 79 6.65 -5.30 -0.70
CA LEU A 79 6.27 -4.43 -1.80
C LEU A 79 5.00 -3.65 -1.47
N MET A 80 5.05 -2.35 -1.70
CA MET A 80 3.89 -1.48 -1.66
C MET A 80 3.42 -1.21 -3.07
N MET A 81 2.17 -1.55 -3.35
CA MET A 81 1.52 -1.38 -4.64
C MET A 81 0.29 -0.49 -4.50
N ILE A 82 -0.02 0.25 -5.54
CA ILE A 82 -1.17 1.16 -5.57
C ILE A 82 -2.05 0.80 -6.78
N TYR A 83 -3.35 0.73 -6.57
CA TYR A 83 -4.37 0.64 -7.61
C TYR A 83 -5.23 1.90 -7.60
N GLY A 84 -5.72 2.25 -8.78
CA GLY A 84 -6.58 3.40 -8.97
C GLY A 84 -5.84 4.62 -9.51
N PHE A 85 -4.74 4.46 -10.25
CA PHE A 85 -4.15 5.56 -11.00
C PHE A 85 -5.12 6.06 -12.07
N PRO A 86 -5.09 7.38 -12.42
CA PRO A 86 -6.08 7.97 -13.31
C PRO A 86 -6.27 7.29 -14.65
N THR A 87 -5.20 6.75 -15.22
CA THR A 87 -5.20 6.11 -16.56
C THR A 87 -5.08 4.58 -16.48
N GLU A 88 -5.10 4.00 -15.28
CA GLU A 88 -4.93 2.58 -15.06
C GLU A 88 -6.17 1.79 -15.49
N THR A 89 -5.98 0.81 -16.38
CA THR A 89 -7.06 -0.08 -16.81
C THR A 89 -7.22 -1.31 -15.88
N PRO A 90 -8.37 -1.98 -15.90
CA PRO A 90 -8.55 -3.25 -15.19
C PRO A 90 -7.54 -4.33 -15.60
N GLU A 91 -7.16 -4.38 -16.89
CA GLU A 91 -6.20 -5.32 -17.45
C GLU A 91 -4.79 -5.05 -16.90
N GLU A 92 -4.40 -3.78 -16.79
CA GLU A 92 -3.12 -3.38 -16.23
C GLU A 92 -3.01 -3.73 -14.74
N ARG A 93 -4.12 -3.67 -13.98
CA ARG A 93 -4.16 -4.18 -12.60
C ARG A 93 -3.91 -5.69 -12.54
N ILE A 94 -4.43 -6.45 -13.51
CA ILE A 94 -4.18 -7.89 -13.61
C ILE A 94 -2.72 -8.14 -13.94
N GLU A 95 -2.15 -7.40 -14.89
CA GLU A 95 -0.76 -7.56 -15.30
C GLU A 95 0.21 -7.18 -14.17
N THR A 96 -0.03 -6.07 -13.47
CA THR A 96 0.70 -5.71 -12.23
C THR A 96 0.74 -6.89 -11.26
N PHE A 97 -0.41 -7.55 -11.05
CA PHE A 97 -0.45 -8.73 -10.16
C PHE A 97 0.39 -9.90 -10.68
N ARG A 98 0.43 -10.14 -12.01
CA ARG A 98 1.26 -11.21 -12.60
C ARG A 98 2.75 -10.95 -12.37
N VAL A 99 3.21 -9.72 -12.60
CA VAL A 99 4.58 -9.30 -12.35
C VAL A 99 4.96 -9.59 -10.89
N ILE A 100 4.13 -9.15 -9.95
CA ILE A 100 4.40 -9.29 -8.51
C ILE A 100 4.32 -10.75 -8.06
N LYS A 101 3.38 -11.53 -8.59
CA LYS A 101 3.28 -12.96 -8.28
C LYS A 101 4.56 -13.72 -8.61
N ASN A 102 5.26 -13.32 -9.66
CA ASN A 102 6.50 -13.95 -10.11
C ASN A 102 7.75 -13.45 -9.36
N ALA A 103 7.70 -12.26 -8.77
CA ALA A 103 8.82 -11.68 -8.03
C ALA A 103 9.19 -12.43 -6.74
N ASP A 104 8.32 -13.32 -6.25
CA ASP A 104 8.54 -14.15 -5.05
C ASP A 104 9.01 -13.36 -3.82
N VAL A 105 8.31 -12.29 -3.52
CA VAL A 105 8.55 -11.50 -2.30
C VAL A 105 7.76 -12.05 -1.12
N GLY A 106 8.21 -11.76 0.10
CA GLY A 106 7.57 -12.24 1.32
C GLY A 106 6.23 -11.55 1.60
N PHE A 107 6.18 -10.25 1.44
CA PHE A 107 5.02 -9.44 1.74
C PHE A 107 4.70 -8.46 0.62
N VAL A 108 3.42 -8.40 0.24
CA VAL A 108 2.90 -7.43 -0.75
C VAL A 108 1.66 -6.78 -0.20
N LYS A 109 1.50 -5.51 -0.42
CA LYS A 109 0.33 -4.76 -0.03
C LYS A 109 -0.19 -3.95 -1.21
N PHE A 110 -1.36 -4.31 -1.71
CA PHE A 110 -2.09 -3.52 -2.69
C PHE A 110 -2.98 -2.52 -1.96
N ASN A 111 -2.74 -1.26 -2.20
CA ASN A 111 -3.43 -0.13 -1.57
C ASN A 111 -4.27 0.62 -2.61
N ASN A 112 -5.21 1.44 -2.15
CA ASN A 112 -5.86 2.42 -3.01
C ASN A 112 -5.02 3.69 -3.13
N LEU A 113 -5.12 4.36 -4.28
CA LEU A 113 -4.53 5.67 -4.48
C LEU A 113 -5.13 6.68 -3.49
N ILE A 114 -4.27 7.51 -2.92
CA ILE A 114 -4.66 8.69 -2.14
C ILE A 114 -4.03 9.91 -2.79
N PRO A 115 -4.83 10.80 -3.37
CA PRO A 115 -4.34 12.08 -3.83
C PRO A 115 -4.04 12.98 -2.61
N TYR A 116 -2.77 13.19 -2.30
CA TYR A 116 -2.40 14.10 -1.21
C TYR A 116 -2.35 15.55 -1.66
N PRO A 117 -2.81 16.50 -0.83
CA PRO A 117 -2.71 17.93 -1.12
C PRO A 117 -1.30 18.35 -1.54
N GLY A 118 -1.21 19.19 -2.57
CA GLY A 118 0.06 19.64 -3.13
C GLY A 118 0.64 18.72 -4.20
N THR A 119 -0.03 17.61 -4.54
CA THR A 119 0.35 16.77 -5.68
C THR A 119 -0.49 17.10 -6.90
N LEU A 120 0.08 16.89 -8.10
CA LEU A 120 -0.64 17.10 -9.36
C LEU A 120 -1.92 16.22 -9.43
N ILE A 121 -1.85 14.99 -8.94
CA ILE A 121 -3.02 14.09 -8.88
C ILE A 121 -4.12 14.69 -8.02
N TYR A 122 -3.79 15.31 -6.90
CA TYR A 122 -4.77 15.97 -6.04
C TYR A 122 -5.46 17.13 -6.76
N GLU A 123 -4.68 18.02 -7.36
CA GLU A 123 -5.23 19.19 -8.07
C GLU A 123 -6.09 18.76 -9.26
N ASN A 124 -5.65 17.77 -10.03
CA ASN A 124 -6.43 17.24 -11.14
C ASN A 124 -7.74 16.60 -10.67
N ALA A 125 -7.70 15.77 -9.62
CA ALA A 125 -8.89 15.14 -9.05
C ALA A 125 -9.87 16.17 -8.47
N LYS A 126 -9.35 17.21 -7.82
CA LYS A 126 -10.13 18.30 -7.27
C LYS A 126 -10.83 19.11 -8.38
N ASN A 127 -10.10 19.50 -9.41
CA ASN A 127 -10.62 20.26 -10.55
C ASN A 127 -11.66 19.45 -11.35
N ALA A 128 -11.50 18.14 -11.43
CA ALA A 128 -12.46 17.24 -12.06
C ALA A 128 -13.66 16.87 -11.18
N GLY A 129 -13.75 17.38 -9.93
CA GLY A 129 -14.83 17.04 -9.01
C GLY A 129 -14.84 15.59 -8.54
N LYS A 130 -13.70 14.90 -8.59
CA LYS A 130 -13.57 13.46 -8.27
C LYS A 130 -12.94 13.17 -6.91
N LEU A 131 -12.68 14.21 -6.14
CA LEU A 131 -12.06 14.09 -4.83
C LEU A 131 -13.12 14.00 -3.74
N HIS A 132 -13.17 12.89 -3.01
CA HIS A 132 -14.07 12.69 -1.88
C HIS A 132 -13.29 12.88 -0.58
N ILE A 133 -13.66 13.89 0.20
CA ILE A 133 -13.00 14.20 1.48
C ILE A 133 -14.01 14.09 2.61
N GLU A 134 -13.86 13.08 3.44
CA GLU A 134 -14.63 12.92 4.67
C GLU A 134 -14.18 13.91 5.75
N PRO A 135 -15.08 14.32 6.66
CA PRO A 135 -14.71 15.15 7.79
C PRO A 135 -13.51 14.60 8.56
N GLY A 136 -12.51 15.45 8.80
CA GLY A 136 -11.28 15.04 9.46
C GLY A 136 -10.39 14.09 8.64
N TRP A 137 -10.56 14.04 7.32
CA TRP A 137 -9.76 13.23 6.39
C TRP A 137 -9.81 11.74 6.69
N ARG A 138 -10.92 11.24 7.24
CA ARG A 138 -11.06 9.84 7.72
C ARG A 138 -10.87 8.81 6.63
N ASN A 139 -11.15 9.16 5.37
CA ASN A 139 -11.00 8.29 4.22
C ASN A 139 -9.63 8.42 3.53
N PHE A 140 -8.75 9.33 3.97
CA PHE A 140 -7.39 9.44 3.45
C PHE A 140 -6.47 8.38 4.06
N ASN A 141 -6.84 7.13 3.82
CA ASN A 141 -6.11 5.97 4.29
C ASN A 141 -5.96 4.96 3.14
N SER A 142 -4.73 4.68 2.74
CA SER A 142 -4.41 3.77 1.64
C SER A 142 -4.85 2.32 1.88
N THR A 143 -5.19 1.97 3.11
CA THR A 143 -5.59 0.62 3.49
C THR A 143 -7.10 0.45 3.65
N LEU A 144 -7.89 1.47 3.34
CA LEU A 144 -9.36 1.41 3.52
C LEU A 144 -9.98 0.20 2.85
N SER A 145 -9.54 -0.10 1.63
CA SER A 145 -10.06 -1.25 0.86
C SER A 145 -9.80 -2.59 1.52
N ILE A 146 -8.83 -2.69 2.45
CA ILE A 146 -8.47 -3.93 3.14
C ILE A 146 -9.04 -3.96 4.55
N THR A 147 -9.00 -2.82 5.25
CA THR A 147 -9.35 -2.72 6.66
C THR A 147 -10.83 -2.47 6.92
N ARG A 148 -11.58 -2.10 5.89
CA ARG A 148 -13.02 -1.88 5.95
C ARG A 148 -13.77 -2.87 5.08
N SER A 149 -15.00 -3.19 5.48
CA SER A 149 -15.91 -3.93 4.61
C SER A 149 -16.13 -3.19 3.29
N ILE A 150 -16.31 -3.93 2.20
CA ILE A 150 -16.70 -3.35 0.90
C ILE A 150 -18.03 -2.59 0.99
N PHE A 151 -18.87 -2.92 1.97
CA PHE A 151 -20.14 -2.24 2.27
C PHE A 151 -19.96 -1.00 3.17
N SER A 152 -18.74 -0.66 3.56
CA SER A 152 -18.49 0.54 4.34
C SER A 152 -18.97 1.77 3.59
N LYS A 153 -19.72 2.63 4.27
CA LYS A 153 -20.16 3.93 3.74
C LYS A 153 -19.01 4.94 3.59
N THR A 154 -17.81 4.62 4.10
CA THR A 154 -16.65 5.48 3.94
C THR A 154 -16.13 5.37 2.50
N PRO A 155 -16.24 6.41 1.68
CA PRO A 155 -15.81 6.38 0.29
C PRO A 155 -14.28 6.34 0.17
N LEU A 156 -13.79 5.80 -0.95
CA LEU A 156 -12.39 6.02 -1.32
C LEU A 156 -12.18 7.51 -1.63
N PRO A 157 -11.01 8.07 -1.30
CA PRO A 157 -10.73 9.48 -1.55
C PRO A 157 -10.73 9.83 -3.05
N TYR A 158 -10.49 8.83 -3.89
CA TYR A 158 -10.47 8.97 -5.34
C TYR A 158 -10.80 7.62 -6.03
N VAL A 159 -11.55 7.71 -7.10
CA VAL A 159 -11.85 6.59 -8.01
C VAL A 159 -11.61 7.06 -9.45
N PRO A 160 -10.78 6.37 -10.26
CA PRO A 160 -10.50 6.77 -11.64
C PRO A 160 -11.70 6.52 -12.55
N ASP A 161 -11.68 7.14 -13.73
CA ASP A 161 -12.68 6.90 -14.76
C ASP A 161 -12.67 5.43 -15.21
N GLY A 162 -13.80 4.98 -15.72
CA GLY A 162 -13.94 3.63 -16.25
C GLY A 162 -13.97 2.51 -15.21
N THR A 163 -14.01 2.85 -13.91
CA THR A 163 -14.21 1.87 -12.83
C THR A 163 -15.11 2.43 -11.75
N THR A 164 -15.82 1.56 -11.08
CA THR A 164 -16.60 1.93 -9.90
C THR A 164 -15.78 1.75 -8.62
N GLU A 165 -16.19 2.41 -7.54
CA GLU A 165 -15.51 2.26 -6.24
C GLU A 165 -15.52 0.82 -5.76
N ILE A 166 -16.64 0.11 -5.96
CA ILE A 166 -16.77 -1.31 -5.56
C ILE A 166 -15.83 -2.18 -6.38
N GLU A 167 -15.75 -2.00 -7.68
CA GLU A 167 -14.82 -2.73 -8.55
C GLU A 167 -13.36 -2.51 -8.13
N LEU A 168 -13.00 -1.27 -7.82
CA LEU A 168 -11.65 -0.95 -7.34
C LEU A 168 -11.37 -1.59 -5.98
N LYS A 169 -12.28 -1.47 -5.01
CA LYS A 169 -12.16 -2.13 -3.69
C LYS A 169 -12.03 -3.64 -3.85
N MET A 170 -12.89 -4.26 -4.66
CA MET A 170 -12.84 -5.70 -4.92
C MET A 170 -11.55 -6.12 -5.61
N ALA A 171 -11.05 -5.35 -6.58
CA ALA A 171 -9.77 -5.62 -7.23
C ALA A 171 -8.62 -5.65 -6.21
N ILE A 172 -8.56 -4.65 -5.32
CA ILE A 172 -7.54 -4.54 -4.28
C ILE A 172 -7.63 -5.72 -3.29
N ILE A 173 -8.83 -6.00 -2.76
CA ILE A 173 -9.05 -7.09 -1.82
C ILE A 173 -8.67 -8.42 -2.44
N LYS A 174 -9.19 -8.70 -3.65
CA LYS A 174 -8.94 -9.95 -4.37
C LYS A 174 -7.45 -10.17 -4.61
N ARG A 175 -6.68 -9.14 -4.98
CA ARG A 175 -5.24 -9.28 -5.23
C ARG A 175 -4.45 -9.50 -3.95
N ASN A 176 -4.77 -8.79 -2.87
CA ASN A 176 -4.18 -9.06 -1.57
C ASN A 176 -4.43 -10.51 -1.16
N LEU A 177 -5.69 -10.98 -1.22
CA LEU A 177 -6.03 -12.34 -0.83
C LEU A 177 -5.36 -13.39 -1.73
N LEU A 178 -5.48 -13.26 -3.06
CA LEU A 178 -4.87 -14.20 -4.00
C LEU A 178 -3.35 -14.29 -3.87
N TYR A 179 -2.70 -13.22 -3.43
CA TYR A 179 -1.26 -13.25 -3.18
C TYR A 179 -0.93 -14.18 -2.01
N TYR A 180 -1.64 -14.06 -0.89
CA TYR A 180 -1.37 -14.85 0.32
C TYR A 180 -1.91 -16.28 0.25
N PHE A 181 -2.89 -16.57 -0.60
CA PHE A 181 -3.38 -17.92 -0.84
C PHE A 181 -2.50 -18.74 -1.79
N GLN A 182 -1.38 -18.22 -2.29
CA GLN A 182 -0.43 -19.02 -3.03
C GLN A 182 0.26 -20.04 -2.11
N TRP A 183 0.31 -21.30 -2.53
CA TRP A 183 0.92 -22.37 -1.73
C TRP A 183 2.35 -22.06 -1.27
N LYS A 184 3.16 -21.42 -2.14
CA LYS A 184 4.51 -20.99 -1.80
C LYS A 184 4.54 -19.99 -0.61
N ILE A 185 3.57 -19.07 -0.54
CA ILE A 185 3.47 -18.10 0.56
C ILE A 185 2.94 -18.78 1.82
N ILE A 186 1.91 -19.62 1.70
CA ILE A 186 1.36 -20.41 2.81
C ILE A 186 2.47 -21.27 3.43
N LYS A 187 3.27 -21.96 2.60
CA LYS A 187 4.41 -22.75 3.07
C LYS A 187 5.39 -21.90 3.85
N LYS A 188 5.79 -20.73 3.31
CA LYS A 188 6.70 -19.80 4.01
C LYS A 188 6.14 -19.35 5.36
N ILE A 189 4.83 -19.05 5.44
CA ILE A 189 4.17 -18.67 6.70
C ILE A 189 4.23 -19.81 7.71
N LEU A 190 3.86 -21.03 7.30
CA LEU A 190 3.85 -22.21 8.16
C LEU A 190 5.26 -22.60 8.64
N THR A 191 6.26 -22.47 7.77
CA THR A 191 7.65 -22.79 8.12
C THR A 191 8.37 -21.64 8.82
N ARG A 192 7.71 -20.49 9.03
CA ARG A 192 8.31 -19.27 9.59
C ARG A 192 9.59 -18.87 8.86
N ASP A 193 9.56 -18.94 7.52
CA ASP A 193 10.69 -18.60 6.68
C ASP A 193 11.14 -17.17 6.96
N LYS A 194 12.41 -17.01 7.32
CA LYS A 194 13.03 -15.72 7.63
C LYS A 194 12.98 -14.72 6.45
N GLY A 195 12.85 -15.23 5.21
CA GLY A 195 12.71 -14.42 4.00
C GLY A 195 11.32 -13.75 3.83
N LEU A 196 10.34 -14.05 4.70
CA LEU A 196 9.03 -13.39 4.65
C LEU A 196 9.09 -11.90 4.99
N GLY A 197 10.13 -11.45 5.67
CA GLY A 197 10.23 -10.06 6.08
C GLY A 197 9.17 -9.64 7.10
N TRP A 198 8.56 -10.60 7.77
CA TRP A 198 7.64 -10.33 8.86
C TRP A 198 8.42 -9.86 10.08
N VAL A 199 7.97 -8.78 10.67
CA VAL A 199 8.23 -8.54 12.08
C VAL A 199 7.75 -9.79 12.80
N GLU A 200 8.61 -10.40 13.61
CA GLU A 200 8.27 -11.60 14.37
C GLU A 200 6.95 -11.34 15.12
N LEU A 201 5.87 -11.97 14.63
CA LEU A 201 4.61 -11.91 15.35
C LEU A 201 4.82 -12.63 16.68
N PRO A 202 4.51 -11.99 17.81
CA PRO A 202 4.59 -12.67 19.08
C PRO A 202 3.75 -13.95 19.03
N PRO A 203 4.17 -15.01 19.73
CA PRO A 203 3.37 -16.22 19.82
C PRO A 203 1.94 -15.88 20.23
N MET A 204 0.93 -16.57 19.66
CA MET A 204 -0.50 -16.26 19.89
C MET A 204 -0.88 -16.18 21.40
N TRP A 205 -0.19 -16.90 22.26
CA TRP A 205 -0.41 -16.89 23.71
C TRP A 205 0.03 -15.59 24.43
N TYR A 206 0.82 -14.72 23.76
CA TYR A 206 1.16 -13.36 24.25
C TYR A 206 0.12 -12.31 23.91
N LEU A 207 -0.85 -12.63 23.04
CA LEU A 207 -1.85 -11.64 22.64
C LEU A 207 -2.81 -11.34 23.80
N ARG A 208 -2.98 -10.07 24.09
CA ARG A 208 -4.01 -9.64 25.05
C ARG A 208 -5.39 -9.94 24.50
N PRO A 209 -6.42 -10.19 25.36
CA PRO A 209 -7.78 -10.47 24.89
C PRO A 209 -8.28 -9.48 23.83
N ARG A 210 -8.04 -8.18 24.00
CA ARG A 210 -8.42 -7.14 23.04
C ARG A 210 -7.77 -7.33 21.65
N GLU A 211 -6.55 -7.85 21.61
CA GLU A 211 -5.80 -8.10 20.38
C GLU A 211 -6.35 -9.34 19.68
N VAL A 212 -6.74 -10.35 20.45
CA VAL A 212 -7.44 -11.54 19.92
C VAL A 212 -8.78 -11.14 19.30
N PHE A 213 -9.59 -10.30 19.98
CA PHE A 213 -10.84 -9.79 19.41
C PHE A 213 -10.62 -8.94 18.16
N ALA A 214 -9.57 -8.11 18.14
CA ALA A 214 -9.22 -7.33 16.96
C ALA A 214 -8.80 -8.22 15.78
N LEU A 215 -8.02 -9.28 16.02
CA LEU A 215 -7.64 -10.27 15.01
C LEU A 215 -8.85 -11.05 14.49
N LEU A 216 -9.74 -11.49 15.39
CA LEU A 216 -10.99 -12.17 14.98
C LEU A 216 -11.87 -11.25 14.14
N GLY A 217 -12.01 -9.98 14.53
CA GLY A 217 -12.74 -8.97 13.76
C GLY A 217 -12.11 -8.73 12.38
N MET A 218 -10.81 -8.59 12.30
CA MET A 218 -10.09 -8.48 11.03
C MET A 218 -10.25 -9.73 10.17
N THR A 219 -10.16 -10.90 10.76
CA THR A 219 -10.35 -12.17 10.06
C THR A 219 -11.77 -12.27 9.48
N LEU A 220 -12.79 -11.88 10.26
CA LEU A 220 -14.17 -11.84 9.79
C LEU A 220 -14.35 -10.86 8.62
N VAL A 221 -13.77 -9.65 8.72
CA VAL A 221 -13.76 -8.68 7.61
C VAL A 221 -13.06 -9.26 6.38
N CYS A 222 -11.91 -9.92 6.55
CA CYS A 222 -11.21 -10.57 5.44
C CYS A 222 -12.04 -11.69 4.80
N ILE A 223 -12.69 -12.54 5.59
CA ILE A 223 -13.54 -13.63 5.09
C ILE A 223 -14.75 -13.06 4.33
N THR A 224 -15.45 -12.08 4.89
CA THR A 224 -16.59 -11.44 4.21
C THR A 224 -16.14 -10.77 2.91
N ASN A 225 -15.04 -10.02 2.94
CA ASN A 225 -14.48 -9.40 1.74
C ASN A 225 -14.04 -10.44 0.71
N LEU A 226 -13.50 -11.59 1.15
CA LEU A 226 -13.14 -12.70 0.26
C LEU A 226 -14.37 -13.26 -0.45
N LEU A 227 -15.42 -13.57 0.28
CA LEU A 227 -16.67 -14.09 -0.27
C LEU A 227 -17.25 -13.14 -1.32
N PHE A 228 -17.27 -11.84 -1.04
CA PHE A 228 -17.76 -10.84 -2.00
C PHE A 228 -16.80 -10.55 -3.14
N SER A 229 -15.48 -10.71 -2.96
CA SER A 229 -14.51 -10.51 -4.06
C SER A 229 -14.64 -11.54 -5.19
N PHE A 230 -15.27 -12.67 -4.93
CA PHE A 230 -15.60 -13.70 -5.93
C PHE A 230 -17.06 -13.66 -6.39
N SER A 231 -17.86 -12.74 -5.83
CA SER A 231 -19.28 -12.63 -6.21
C SER A 231 -19.42 -12.14 -7.65
N PRO A 232 -20.49 -12.56 -8.36
CA PRO A 232 -20.80 -12.04 -9.68
C PRO A 232 -20.97 -10.51 -9.69
N ALA A 233 -20.69 -9.89 -10.82
CA ALA A 233 -20.80 -8.43 -10.98
C ALA A 233 -22.20 -7.88 -10.61
N TRP A 234 -23.27 -8.65 -10.84
CA TRP A 234 -24.63 -8.26 -10.43
C TRP A 234 -24.78 -8.13 -8.92
N ALA A 235 -24.12 -8.99 -8.12
CA ALA A 235 -24.14 -8.88 -6.67
C ALA A 235 -23.40 -7.62 -6.20
N ALA A 236 -22.27 -7.30 -6.82
CA ALA A 236 -21.54 -6.06 -6.55
C ALA A 236 -22.43 -4.84 -6.84
N ASN A 237 -23.15 -4.84 -7.96
CA ASN A 237 -24.07 -3.76 -8.32
C ASN A 237 -25.28 -3.69 -7.39
N LEU A 238 -25.84 -4.82 -6.94
CA LEU A 238 -26.91 -4.85 -5.95
C LEU A 238 -26.48 -4.18 -4.65
N PHE A 239 -25.26 -4.46 -4.18
CA PHE A 239 -24.75 -3.88 -2.95
C PHE A 239 -24.29 -2.42 -3.12
N SER A 240 -23.95 -1.99 -4.33
CA SER A 240 -23.61 -0.58 -4.60
C SER A 240 -24.76 0.36 -4.29
N SER A 241 -26.00 -0.09 -4.48
CA SER A 241 -27.21 0.69 -4.16
C SER A 241 -27.36 0.99 -2.66
N PHE A 242 -26.75 0.21 -1.78
CA PHE A 242 -26.73 0.45 -0.34
C PHE A 242 -25.58 1.38 0.11
N ILE A 243 -24.60 1.61 -0.75
CA ILE A 243 -23.47 2.50 -0.47
C ILE A 243 -23.82 3.88 -1.06
N LYS A 244 -24.62 4.64 -0.36
CA LYS A 244 -24.83 6.06 -0.71
C LYS A 244 -23.60 6.84 -0.31
N HIS A 245 -22.86 7.32 -1.30
CA HIS A 245 -21.78 8.27 -1.08
C HIS A 245 -22.40 9.68 -1.03
N ASP A 246 -22.09 10.41 0.01
CA ASP A 246 -22.31 11.85 0.03
C ASP A 246 -21.22 12.47 -0.85
N THR A 247 -21.59 12.82 -2.07
CA THR A 247 -20.69 13.39 -3.07
C THR A 247 -20.44 14.90 -2.84
N ALA A 248 -20.97 15.46 -1.74
CA ALA A 248 -20.71 16.84 -1.42
C ALA A 248 -19.22 17.06 -1.12
N LEU A 249 -18.54 17.68 -2.06
CA LEU A 249 -17.18 18.19 -1.90
C LEU A 249 -17.19 19.29 -0.83
N HIS A 250 -16.79 18.93 0.38
CA HIS A 250 -16.47 19.93 1.40
C HIS A 250 -14.96 20.19 1.34
N PRO A 251 -14.51 21.27 0.71
CA PRO A 251 -13.12 21.68 0.83
C PRO A 251 -12.80 21.83 2.32
N PRO A 252 -11.63 21.39 2.78
CA PRO A 252 -11.25 21.52 4.18
C PRO A 252 -11.33 23.01 4.55
N LYS A 253 -12.18 23.35 5.51
CA LYS A 253 -12.35 24.73 6.01
C LYS A 253 -11.07 25.30 6.60
N ASP A 254 -10.03 24.49 6.80
CA ASP A 254 -8.82 24.93 7.49
C ASP A 254 -7.55 24.26 6.96
N ILE A 255 -7.08 24.71 5.79
CA ILE A 255 -5.75 24.36 5.25
C ILE A 255 -4.64 24.78 6.25
N LYS A 256 -4.88 25.81 7.09
CA LYS A 256 -3.94 26.28 8.11
C LYS A 256 -3.73 25.25 9.24
N ALA A 257 -4.75 24.43 9.56
CA ALA A 257 -4.61 23.36 10.54
C ALA A 257 -3.68 22.25 10.03
N PHE A 258 -3.76 21.91 8.75
CA PHE A 258 -2.92 20.88 8.12
C PHE A 258 -1.44 21.30 8.09
N SER A 259 -1.15 22.56 7.76
CA SER A 259 0.22 23.10 7.75
C SER A 259 0.86 23.14 9.16
N ARG A 260 0.05 23.29 10.22
CA ARG A 260 0.51 23.24 11.61
C ARG A 260 0.87 21.82 12.05
N ILE A 261 0.09 20.81 11.63
CA ILE A 261 0.34 19.41 11.99
C ILE A 261 1.64 18.89 11.35
N PHE A 262 1.93 19.28 10.12
CA PHE A 262 3.08 18.77 9.38
C PHE A 262 4.30 19.71 9.37
N LYS A 263 4.25 20.89 10.02
CA LYS A 263 5.34 21.89 9.99
C LYS A 263 5.93 22.14 8.59
N MET A 264 5.11 22.03 7.56
CA MET A 264 5.55 22.34 6.19
C MET A 264 5.75 23.85 6.07
N LYS A 265 7.01 24.29 6.06
CA LYS A 265 7.35 25.65 5.62
C LYS A 265 6.89 25.76 4.16
N ALA A 266 6.07 26.75 3.88
CA ALA A 266 5.76 27.12 2.51
C ALA A 266 7.08 27.35 1.77
N ALA A 267 7.26 26.72 0.62
CA ALA A 267 8.37 27.06 -0.28
C ALA A 267 8.28 28.55 -0.61
N PRO A 268 9.40 29.30 -0.63
CA PRO A 268 9.39 30.69 -1.01
C PRO A 268 8.85 30.82 -2.44
N SER A 269 7.90 31.71 -2.63
CA SER A 269 7.37 32.06 -3.93
C SER A 269 8.53 32.50 -4.84
N MET A 270 8.78 31.76 -5.92
CA MET A 270 9.62 32.26 -6.99
C MET A 270 8.87 33.38 -7.70
N GLU A 271 9.20 34.63 -7.39
CA GLU A 271 8.83 35.74 -8.23
C GLU A 271 9.56 35.60 -9.58
N PRO A 272 8.88 35.78 -10.71
CA PRO A 272 9.55 35.80 -11.99
C PRO A 272 10.47 37.03 -12.05
N LYS A 273 11.77 36.83 -12.21
CA LYS A 273 12.69 37.91 -12.52
C LYS A 273 12.32 38.48 -13.89
N SER A 274 11.95 39.75 -13.89
CA SER A 274 11.77 40.59 -15.05
C SER A 274 13.04 40.67 -15.92
#